data_b4c184f1fcdfd165ba674d03e1763d39
#
_entry.id   b4c184f1fcdfd165ba674d03e1763d39
#
_cell.length_a   1.000
_cell.length_b   1.000
_cell.length_c   1.000
_cell.angle_alpha   90.00
_cell.angle_beta   90.00
_cell.angle_gamma   90.00
#
_symmetry.space_group_name_H-M   'P 1'
#
loop_
_entity.id
_entity.type
_entity.pdbx_description
1 polymer ?
#
loop_
_entity_poly.entity_id
_entity_poly.type
_entity_poly.pdbx_seq_one_letter_code
_entity_poly.pdbx_strand_id
1 'polypeptide(L)'
;MLFSAVAETLSFGAAAEKMQISRGYLSEQIRELELALGVKLLQRSTRQVSLTNEGKQVYADTQKINRSVVELEQNLVREQTQLEGIIAIT
;
A
#
# COMPACT_ATOMS: atom_id res chain seq x y z
N MET A 1 -1.90 1.20 1.21
CA MET A 1 -1.18 0.30 2.10
C MET A 1 0.00 1.02 2.73
N LEU A 2 0.20 0.86 4.03
CA LEU A 2 1.25 1.61 4.74
C LEU A 2 2.65 1.31 4.23
N PHE A 3 2.93 0.04 3.93
CA PHE A 3 4.23 -0.33 3.39
C PHE A 3 4.52 0.36 2.06
N SER A 4 3.52 0.49 1.19
CA SER A 4 3.70 1.18 -0.10
C SER A 4 4.12 2.63 0.09
N ALA A 5 3.55 3.31 1.08
CA ALA A 5 3.92 4.69 1.37
C ALA A 5 5.39 4.81 1.78
N VAL A 6 5.88 3.85 2.60
CA VAL A 6 7.29 3.83 2.98
C VAL A 6 8.18 3.49 1.80
N ALA A 7 7.76 2.53 0.97
CA ALA A 7 8.52 2.13 -0.20
C ALA A 7 8.67 3.27 -1.21
N GLU A 8 7.63 4.06 -1.39
CA GLU A 8 7.63 5.20 -2.32
C GLU A 8 8.48 6.34 -1.83
N THR A 9 8.40 6.65 -0.54
CA THR A 9 9.09 7.81 0.03
C THR A 9 10.48 7.49 0.55
N LEU A 10 10.71 6.22 0.94
CA LEU A 10 11.90 5.76 1.64
C LEU A 10 12.19 6.61 2.88
N SER A 11 11.12 7.07 3.53
CA SER A 11 11.20 7.89 4.73
C SER A 11 9.98 7.61 5.60
N PHE A 12 10.20 7.18 6.84
CA PHE A 12 9.11 6.97 7.78
C PHE A 12 8.37 8.26 8.11
N GLY A 13 9.11 9.36 8.24
CA GLY A 13 8.49 10.65 8.50
C GLY A 13 7.59 11.11 7.38
N ALA A 14 8.08 11.04 6.13
CA ALA A 14 7.30 11.45 4.98
C ALA A 14 6.09 10.53 4.77
N ALA A 15 6.28 9.22 4.95
CA ALA A 15 5.18 8.26 4.81
C ALA A 15 4.10 8.49 5.87
N ALA A 16 4.51 8.70 7.12
CA ALA A 16 3.56 8.94 8.21
C ALA A 16 2.76 10.21 7.97
N GLU A 17 3.41 11.26 7.50
CA GLU A 17 2.74 12.51 7.17
C GLU A 17 1.73 12.31 6.04
N LYS A 18 2.13 11.60 4.99
CA LYS A 18 1.26 11.28 3.86
C LYS A 18 0.02 10.49 4.27
N MET A 19 0.19 9.56 5.21
CA MET A 19 -0.89 8.70 5.70
C MET A 19 -1.64 9.31 6.89
N GLN A 20 -1.20 10.45 7.39
CA GLN A 20 -1.81 11.14 8.53
C GLN A 20 -1.84 10.27 9.78
N ILE A 21 -0.75 9.60 10.05
CA ILE A 21 -0.56 8.74 11.23
C ILE A 21 0.75 9.12 11.91
N SER A 22 0.94 8.65 13.13
CA SER A 22 2.20 8.88 13.82
C SER A 22 3.30 8.00 13.23
N ARG A 23 4.53 8.50 13.34
CA ARG A 23 5.69 7.76 12.88
C ARG A 23 5.89 6.45 13.66
N GLY A 24 5.62 6.49 14.97
CA GLY A 24 5.71 5.30 15.80
C GLY A 24 4.69 4.25 15.43
N TYR A 25 3.47 4.66 15.14
CA TYR A 25 2.42 3.74 14.70
C TYR A 25 2.81 3.08 13.38
N LEU A 26 3.29 3.87 12.42
CA LEU A 26 3.72 3.34 11.13
C LEU A 26 4.86 2.33 11.29
N SER A 27 5.86 2.66 12.11
CA SER A 27 6.98 1.77 12.35
C SER A 27 6.53 0.43 12.95
N GLU A 28 5.60 0.46 13.89
CA GLU A 28 5.05 -0.73 14.52
C GLU A 28 4.27 -1.59 13.51
N GLN A 29 3.47 -0.96 12.66
CA GLN A 29 2.72 -1.68 11.63
C GLN A 29 3.62 -2.37 10.62
N ILE A 30 4.70 -1.71 10.21
CA ILE A 30 5.68 -2.32 9.31
C ILE A 30 6.36 -3.51 9.99
N ARG A 31 6.73 -3.35 11.26
CA ARG A 31 7.34 -4.44 12.02
C ARG A 31 6.42 -5.64 12.13
N GLU A 32 5.14 -5.43 12.39
CA GLU A 32 4.15 -6.51 12.46
C GLU A 32 4.03 -7.22 11.12
N LEU A 33 4.05 -6.47 10.02
CA LEU A 33 4.00 -7.04 8.68
C LEU A 33 5.22 -7.92 8.42
N GLU A 34 6.41 -7.43 8.77
CA GLU A 34 7.64 -8.21 8.63
C GLU A 34 7.60 -9.50 9.44
N LEU A 35 7.09 -9.44 10.66
CA LEU A 35 6.94 -10.62 11.50
C LEU A 35 5.94 -11.61 10.91
N ALA A 36 4.82 -11.12 10.39
CA ALA A 36 3.81 -11.97 9.78
C ALA A 36 4.33 -12.69 8.54
N LEU A 37 5.14 -12.01 7.73
CA LEU A 37 5.71 -12.57 6.52
C LEU A 37 6.99 -13.38 6.78
N GLY A 38 7.60 -13.20 7.94
CA GLY A 38 8.84 -13.89 8.30
C GLY A 38 10.06 -13.39 7.57
N VAL A 39 10.01 -12.19 7.00
CA VAL A 39 11.13 -11.60 6.27
C VAL A 39 11.25 -10.12 6.60
N LYS A 40 12.44 -9.57 6.41
CA LYS A 40 12.66 -8.13 6.50
C LYS A 40 12.33 -7.49 5.16
N LEU A 41 11.54 -6.45 5.20
CA LEU A 41 11.17 -5.69 4.00
C LEU A 41 12.02 -4.44 3.84
N LEU A 42 12.51 -3.90 4.94
CA LEU A 42 13.28 -2.66 4.96
C LEU A 42 14.61 -2.87 5.65
N GLN A 43 15.64 -2.26 5.09
CA GLN A 43 16.94 -2.08 5.75
C GLN A 43 17.00 -0.66 6.27
N ARG A 44 17.23 -0.54 7.58
CA ARG A 44 17.31 0.77 8.23
C ARG A 44 18.76 1.01 8.63
N SER A 45 19.34 2.09 8.12
CA SER A 45 20.57 2.63 8.66
C SER A 45 20.23 3.90 9.42
N THR A 46 21.21 4.49 10.10
CA THR A 46 20.99 5.69 10.87
C THR A 46 20.54 6.88 10.03
N ARG A 47 20.73 6.83 8.73
CA ARG A 47 20.43 7.95 7.82
C ARG A 47 19.47 7.62 6.69
N GLN A 48 19.32 6.34 6.35
CA GLN A 48 18.52 5.97 5.19
C GLN A 48 17.73 4.71 5.42
N VAL A 49 16.58 4.66 4.75
CA VAL A 49 15.74 3.46 4.67
C VAL A 49 15.81 2.98 3.22
N SER A 50 16.02 1.70 3.04
CA SER A 50 16.01 1.09 1.70
C SER A 50 15.21 -0.21 1.75
N LEU A 51 14.80 -0.69 0.58
CA LEU A 51 14.08 -1.95 0.48
C LEU A 51 15.08 -3.10 0.41
N THR A 52 14.77 -4.20 1.12
CA THR A 52 15.46 -5.47 0.90
C THR A 52 15.00 -6.06 -0.43
N ASN A 53 15.60 -7.16 -0.87
CA ASN A 53 15.13 -7.86 -2.06
C ASN A 53 13.68 -8.32 -1.88
N GLU A 54 13.35 -8.84 -0.69
CA GLU A 54 12.00 -9.24 -0.34
C GLU A 54 11.06 -8.04 -0.32
N GLY A 55 11.53 -6.90 0.17
CA GLY A 55 10.75 -5.66 0.16
C GLY A 55 10.41 -5.20 -1.25
N LYS A 56 11.36 -5.29 -2.17
CA LYS A 56 11.13 -4.96 -3.57
C LYS A 56 10.09 -5.86 -4.21
N GLN A 57 10.15 -7.15 -3.89
CA GLN A 57 9.19 -8.13 -4.39
C GLN A 57 7.79 -7.84 -3.86
N VAL A 58 7.68 -7.61 -2.56
CA VAL A 58 6.39 -7.29 -1.93
C VAL A 58 5.83 -5.99 -2.50
N TYR A 59 6.67 -4.99 -2.70
CA TYR A 59 6.23 -3.72 -3.27
C TYR A 59 5.69 -3.91 -4.69
N ALA A 60 6.38 -4.68 -5.53
CA ALA A 60 5.93 -4.98 -6.88
C ALA A 60 4.58 -5.70 -6.87
N ASP A 61 4.40 -6.67 -5.97
CA ASP A 61 3.16 -7.40 -5.83
C ASP A 61 2.03 -6.49 -5.33
N THR A 62 2.34 -5.59 -4.40
CA THR A 62 1.38 -4.61 -3.90
C THR A 62 0.89 -3.69 -5.02
N GLN A 63 1.78 -3.28 -5.91
CA GLN A 63 1.41 -2.45 -7.05
C GLN A 63 0.44 -3.18 -7.97
N LYS A 64 0.65 -4.47 -8.20
CA LYS A 64 -0.25 -5.29 -9.01
C LYS A 64 -1.63 -5.41 -8.36
N ILE A 65 -1.67 -5.62 -7.05
CA ILE A 65 -2.92 -5.72 -6.30
C ILE A 65 -3.69 -4.41 -6.38
N ASN A 66 -3.02 -3.28 -6.15
CA ASN A 66 -3.65 -1.96 -6.23
C ASN A 66 -4.23 -1.70 -7.62
N ARG A 67 -3.49 -2.08 -8.66
CA ARG A 67 -3.96 -1.93 -10.04
C ARG A 67 -5.21 -2.78 -10.27
N SER A 68 -5.22 -4.00 -9.78
CA SER A 68 -6.37 -4.89 -9.88
C SER A 68 -7.60 -4.33 -9.17
N VAL A 69 -7.41 -3.74 -7.98
CA VAL A 69 -8.51 -3.11 -7.24
C VAL A 69 -9.08 -1.92 -8.02
N VAL A 70 -8.21 -1.08 -8.57
CA VAL A 70 -8.65 0.08 -9.37
C VAL A 70 -9.43 -0.39 -10.59
N GLU A 71 -8.94 -1.40 -11.29
CA GLU A 71 -9.63 -1.97 -12.46
C GLU A 71 -11.00 -2.53 -12.07
N LEU A 72 -11.08 -3.22 -10.94
CA LEU A 72 -12.33 -3.76 -10.43
C LEU A 72 -13.33 -2.63 -10.15
N GLU A 73 -12.88 -1.58 -9.48
CA GLU A 73 -13.72 -0.42 -9.18
C GLU A 73 -14.24 0.24 -10.46
N GLN A 74 -13.37 0.41 -11.45
CA GLN A 74 -13.75 1.00 -12.73
C GLN A 74 -14.77 0.14 -13.45
N ASN A 75 -14.61 -1.18 -13.44
CA ASN A 75 -15.55 -2.10 -14.05
C ASN A 75 -16.91 -2.05 -13.37
N LEU A 76 -16.93 -1.99 -12.04
CA LEU A 76 -18.18 -1.89 -11.29
C LEU A 76 -18.91 -0.59 -11.58
N VAL A 77 -18.19 0.52 -11.64
CA VAL A 77 -18.80 1.82 -11.97
C VAL A 77 -19.39 1.78 -13.38
N ARG A 78 -18.67 1.18 -14.32
CA ARG A 78 -19.14 1.05 -15.69
C ARG A 78 -20.42 0.22 -15.77
N GLU A 79 -20.46 -0.91 -15.08
CA GLU A 79 -21.66 -1.75 -15.01
C GLU A 79 -22.82 -1.04 -14.37
N GLN A 80 -22.60 -0.30 -13.29
CA GLN A 80 -23.64 0.49 -12.65
C GLN A 80 -24.22 1.54 -13.60
N THR A 81 -23.35 2.21 -14.34
CA THR A 81 -23.79 3.20 -15.31
C THR A 81 -24.67 2.58 -16.40
N GLN A 82 -24.31 1.38 -16.85
CA GLN A 82 -25.13 0.67 -17.83
C GLN A 82 -26.47 0.21 -17.24
N LEU A 83 -26.44 -0.26 -15.99
CA LEU A 83 -27.66 -0.74 -15.33
C LEU A 83 -28.58 0.39 -14.92
N GLU A 84 -28.09 1.57 -14.63
CA GLU A 84 -28.89 2.72 -14.27
C GLU A 84 -29.83 3.14 -15.38
N GLY A 85 -29.46 2.88 -16.63
CA GLY A 85 -30.32 3.14 -17.76
C GLY A 85 -31.50 2.15 -17.88
N ILE A 86 -31.39 1.02 -17.17
CA ILE A 86 -32.41 -0.03 -17.23
C ILE A 86 -33.19 -0.12 -15.93
N ILE A 87 -32.47 -0.03 -14.79
CA ILE A 87 -33.07 -0.17 -13.48
C ILE A 87 -32.66 1.05 -12.65
N ALA A 88 -33.63 1.79 -12.20
CA ALA A 88 -33.41 2.94 -11.33
C ALA A 88 -33.14 2.42 -9.91
N ILE A 89 -31.94 1.94 -9.67
CA ILE A 89 -31.53 1.49 -8.36
C ILE A 89 -30.80 2.62 -7.67
N THR A 90 -31.26 2.97 -6.52
CA THR A 90 -30.62 3.95 -5.67
C THR A 90 -29.65 3.30 -4.73
#